data_ab28282370679d497466c1ffb5f43ffe
#
_entry.id   ab28282370679d497466c1ffb5f43ffe
#
_cell.length_a   1.000
_cell.length_b   1.000
_cell.length_c   1.000
_cell.angle_alpha   90.00
_cell.angle_beta   90.00
_cell.angle_gamma   90.00
#
_symmetry.space_group_name_H-M   'P 1'
#
loop_
_entity.id
_entity.type
_entity.pdbx_description
1 polymer ?
#
loop_
_entity_poly.entity_id
_entity_poly.type
_entity_poly.pdbx_seq_one_letter_code
_entity_poly.pdbx_strand_id
1 'polypeptide(L)'
;MLSRFNVGAHAAKPYTSIIHVMWTTSEVPNRWKRSAKSWITKNEKFVYCHWNHSELEAFVADEYPWLLSTYLSYPYVIQRCDVARYLLLYHYGGTYVDLDVVSVIPLSVIFASDPLNAGVILAPTEPFGVTPEFIAVRRARDPVIRGVIAGLRRAAASPWYPPLPYTEVMFRTGPVYFSRLVNCHRGEDRVFVIPSSKYYGVYVRHITGGSWHEWDGRIIWKLYMQRRRLKKQIALFAVSSTAFVLLILAIRNRHSLYRWLL
;
A
#
# COMPACT_ATOMS: atom_id res chain seq x y z
N MET A 1 23.93 6.41 -13.84
CA MET A 1 23.48 5.04 -14.17
C MET A 1 22.17 4.98 -14.95
N LEU A 2 21.28 5.90 -14.80
CA LEU A 2 20.05 6.00 -15.60
C LEU A 2 20.17 6.87 -16.87
N SER A 3 21.36 7.29 -17.26
CA SER A 3 21.62 7.80 -18.63
C SER A 3 21.26 6.78 -19.73
N ARG A 4 20.98 5.52 -19.38
CA ARG A 4 20.43 4.49 -20.28
C ARG A 4 18.92 4.61 -20.54
N PHE A 5 18.19 5.33 -19.70
CA PHE A 5 16.75 5.50 -19.86
C PHE A 5 16.48 6.94 -20.30
N ASN A 6 16.22 7.12 -21.59
CA ASN A 6 15.82 8.42 -22.14
C ASN A 6 14.43 8.80 -21.62
N VAL A 7 14.38 9.31 -20.38
CA VAL A 7 13.14 9.69 -19.67
C VAL A 7 12.40 10.82 -20.39
N GLY A 8 13.11 11.57 -21.25
CA GLY A 8 12.54 12.68 -22.00
C GLY A 8 11.48 12.28 -23.05
N ALA A 9 11.51 11.04 -23.58
CA ALA A 9 10.58 10.57 -24.60
C ALA A 9 9.17 10.19 -24.07
N HIS A 10 8.97 10.16 -22.75
CA HIS A 10 7.72 9.72 -22.14
C HIS A 10 6.76 10.86 -21.72
N ALA A 11 7.13 12.12 -21.95
CA ALA A 11 6.36 13.29 -21.49
C ALA A 11 4.95 13.43 -22.14
N ALA A 12 4.68 12.72 -23.21
CA ALA A 12 3.38 12.76 -23.92
C ALA A 12 2.41 11.65 -23.51
N LYS A 13 2.81 10.67 -22.68
CA LYS A 13 1.93 9.58 -22.23
C LYS A 13 1.19 9.98 -20.95
N PRO A 14 -0.08 9.54 -20.76
CA PRO A 14 -0.88 9.87 -19.57
C PRO A 14 -0.27 9.35 -18.25
N TYR A 15 0.64 8.35 -18.32
CA TYR A 15 1.40 7.80 -17.19
C TYR A 15 2.84 7.56 -17.60
N THR A 16 3.78 7.78 -16.69
CA THR A 16 5.16 7.35 -16.87
C THR A 16 5.21 5.82 -16.93
N SER A 17 5.69 5.29 -18.06
CA SER A 17 5.67 3.84 -18.34
C SER A 17 6.88 3.12 -17.70
N ILE A 18 7.05 3.27 -16.38
CA ILE A 18 8.10 2.62 -15.60
C ILE A 18 7.46 1.83 -14.46
N ILE A 19 7.94 0.62 -14.23
CA ILE A 19 7.61 -0.20 -13.05
C ILE A 19 8.88 -0.33 -12.22
N HIS A 20 8.85 0.18 -10.99
CA HIS A 20 9.96 0.09 -10.05
C HIS A 20 9.71 -1.07 -9.07
N VAL A 21 10.71 -1.90 -8.88
CA VAL A 21 10.76 -2.92 -7.83
C VAL A 21 12.10 -2.85 -7.12
N MET A 22 12.16 -3.35 -5.90
CA MET A 22 13.38 -3.31 -5.09
C MET A 22 13.67 -4.67 -4.47
N TRP A 23 14.96 -5.00 -4.39
CA TRP A 23 15.45 -6.14 -3.63
C TRP A 23 16.87 -5.87 -3.12
N THR A 24 17.33 -6.71 -2.21
CA THR A 24 18.67 -6.57 -1.60
C THR A 24 19.79 -6.67 -2.64
N THR A 25 19.65 -7.59 -3.59
CA THR A 25 20.65 -7.89 -4.63
C THR A 25 20.12 -7.56 -6.01
N SER A 26 21.00 -7.59 -7.02
CA SER A 26 20.64 -7.39 -8.44
C SER A 26 19.81 -8.54 -9.02
N GLU A 27 19.75 -9.68 -8.36
CA GLU A 27 18.98 -10.83 -8.81
C GLU A 27 17.67 -10.96 -8.04
N VAL A 28 16.57 -11.20 -8.76
CA VAL A 28 15.27 -11.52 -8.16
C VAL A 28 15.31 -12.95 -7.62
N PRO A 29 15.04 -13.16 -6.31
CA PRO A 29 14.99 -14.50 -5.73
C PRO A 29 14.00 -15.43 -6.43
N ASN A 30 14.30 -16.72 -6.48
CA ASN A 30 13.45 -17.71 -7.17
C ASN A 30 11.99 -17.64 -6.73
N ARG A 31 11.73 -17.44 -5.43
CA ARG A 31 10.37 -17.32 -4.88
C ARG A 31 9.58 -16.15 -5.47
N TRP A 32 10.24 -15.08 -5.94
CA TRP A 32 9.61 -13.89 -6.49
C TRP A 32 9.66 -13.79 -8.01
N LYS A 33 10.34 -14.69 -8.70
CA LYS A 33 10.43 -14.69 -10.18
C LYS A 33 9.08 -14.72 -10.87
N ARG A 34 8.10 -15.47 -10.30
CA ARG A 34 6.74 -15.53 -10.83
C ARG A 34 6.04 -14.17 -10.73
N SER A 35 6.20 -13.48 -9.62
CA SER A 35 5.64 -12.14 -9.43
C SER A 35 6.28 -11.14 -10.41
N ALA A 36 7.61 -11.04 -10.44
CA ALA A 36 8.33 -10.18 -11.38
C ALA A 36 7.91 -10.43 -12.83
N LYS A 37 7.87 -11.71 -13.25
CA LYS A 37 7.42 -12.10 -14.60
C LYS A 37 6.00 -11.61 -14.88
N SER A 38 5.09 -11.67 -13.91
CA SER A 38 3.69 -11.25 -14.12
C SER A 38 3.57 -9.76 -14.46
N TRP A 39 4.38 -8.90 -13.83
CA TRP A 39 4.42 -7.48 -14.15
C TRP A 39 5.01 -7.20 -15.52
N ILE A 40 6.10 -7.89 -15.89
CA ILE A 40 6.76 -7.75 -17.19
C ILE A 40 5.82 -8.18 -18.33
N THR A 41 5.25 -9.38 -18.23
CA THR A 41 4.44 -9.96 -19.33
C THR A 41 3.10 -9.26 -19.55
N LYS A 42 2.52 -8.67 -18.49
CA LYS A 42 1.24 -7.96 -18.61
C LYS A 42 1.42 -6.48 -19.01
N ASN A 43 2.63 -5.96 -18.90
CA ASN A 43 2.93 -4.55 -19.13
C ASN A 43 4.14 -4.38 -20.04
N GLU A 44 4.15 -5.06 -21.18
CA GLU A 44 5.28 -5.11 -22.13
C GLU A 44 5.73 -3.72 -22.64
N LYS A 45 4.83 -2.73 -22.61
CA LYS A 45 5.13 -1.35 -22.99
C LYS A 45 5.79 -0.52 -21.88
N PHE A 46 5.97 -1.13 -20.70
CA PHE A 46 6.61 -0.49 -19.54
C PHE A 46 8.05 -0.94 -19.40
N VAL A 47 8.90 -0.04 -18.95
CA VAL A 47 10.27 -0.36 -18.55
C VAL A 47 10.22 -0.92 -17.13
N TYR A 48 10.68 -2.15 -16.95
CA TYR A 48 10.78 -2.78 -15.63
C TYR A 48 12.16 -2.49 -15.04
N CYS A 49 12.19 -1.72 -13.95
CA CYS A 49 13.42 -1.30 -13.26
C CYS A 49 13.53 -2.04 -11.93
N HIS A 50 14.53 -2.89 -11.81
CA HIS A 50 14.90 -3.55 -10.58
C HIS A 50 16.05 -2.76 -9.92
N TRP A 51 15.86 -2.39 -8.66
CA TRP A 51 16.80 -1.61 -7.86
C TRP A 51 17.36 -2.45 -6.72
N ASN A 52 18.67 -2.54 -6.61
CA ASN A 52 19.32 -3.11 -5.44
C ASN A 52 19.67 -2.03 -4.40
N HIS A 53 20.08 -2.45 -3.20
CA HIS A 53 20.34 -1.50 -2.11
C HIS A 53 21.47 -0.53 -2.39
N SER A 54 22.55 -0.96 -3.05
CA SER A 54 23.66 -0.07 -3.38
C SER A 54 23.28 0.97 -4.44
N GLU A 55 22.46 0.59 -5.42
CA GLU A 55 21.93 1.52 -6.42
C GLU A 55 20.98 2.56 -5.78
N LEU A 56 20.16 2.14 -4.80
CA LEU A 56 19.28 3.05 -4.07
C LEU A 56 20.06 4.02 -3.20
N GLU A 57 21.11 3.55 -2.53
CA GLU A 57 21.96 4.41 -1.71
C GLU A 57 22.70 5.44 -2.56
N ALA A 58 23.29 5.02 -3.70
CA ALA A 58 23.91 5.91 -4.66
C ALA A 58 22.90 6.94 -5.22
N PHE A 59 21.70 6.49 -5.59
CA PHE A 59 20.65 7.38 -6.06
C PHE A 59 20.27 8.44 -5.01
N VAL A 60 20.15 8.04 -3.73
CA VAL A 60 19.85 9.01 -2.65
C VAL A 60 21.01 9.97 -2.43
N ALA A 61 22.25 9.49 -2.49
CA ALA A 61 23.44 10.33 -2.35
C ALA A 61 23.54 11.39 -3.46
N ASP A 62 23.28 10.99 -4.69
CA ASP A 62 23.42 11.85 -5.87
C ASP A 62 22.24 12.84 -6.01
N GLU A 63 21.02 12.38 -5.89
CA GLU A 63 19.81 13.17 -6.19
C GLU A 63 19.19 13.85 -4.97
N TYR A 64 19.43 13.31 -3.77
CA TYR A 64 18.85 13.80 -2.51
C TYR A 64 19.90 13.91 -1.39
N PRO A 65 21.06 14.56 -1.58
CA PRO A 65 22.14 14.63 -0.59
C PRO A 65 21.68 15.22 0.75
N TRP A 66 20.70 16.12 0.73
CA TRP A 66 20.10 16.71 1.92
C TRP A 66 19.33 15.70 2.81
N LEU A 67 18.94 14.55 2.26
CA LEU A 67 18.23 13.48 2.96
C LEU A 67 19.12 12.30 3.32
N LEU A 68 20.32 12.20 2.75
CA LEU A 68 21.22 11.05 2.89
C LEU A 68 21.49 10.67 4.34
N SER A 69 21.83 11.64 5.19
CA SER A 69 22.10 11.38 6.61
C SER A 69 20.88 10.78 7.32
N THR A 70 19.69 11.28 7.04
CA THR A 70 18.43 10.73 7.56
C THR A 70 18.17 9.33 7.01
N TYR A 71 18.39 9.11 5.72
CA TYR A 71 18.20 7.81 5.05
C TYR A 71 19.11 6.73 5.66
N LEU A 72 20.38 7.05 5.89
CA LEU A 72 21.34 6.13 6.49
C LEU A 72 21.09 5.89 7.99
N SER A 73 20.47 6.84 8.69
CA SER A 73 20.16 6.72 10.12
C SER A 73 19.02 5.75 10.43
N TYR A 74 18.22 5.35 9.45
CA TYR A 74 17.13 4.40 9.68
C TYR A 74 17.66 3.02 10.07
N PRO A 75 17.28 2.48 11.25
CA PRO A 75 17.81 1.21 11.75
C PRO A 75 17.37 -0.01 10.94
N TYR A 76 16.20 0.07 10.30
CA TYR A 76 15.64 -1.06 9.56
C TYR A 76 15.73 -0.83 8.06
N VAL A 77 16.19 -1.87 7.33
CA VAL A 77 16.31 -1.83 5.86
C VAL A 77 14.97 -1.48 5.20
N ILE A 78 13.86 -1.99 5.73
CA ILE A 78 12.51 -1.70 5.19
C ILE A 78 12.18 -0.21 5.23
N GLN A 79 12.66 0.54 6.23
CA GLN A 79 12.45 1.99 6.29
C GLN A 79 13.21 2.70 5.15
N ARG A 80 14.42 2.26 4.84
CA ARG A 80 15.18 2.77 3.69
C ARG A 80 14.49 2.41 2.37
N CYS A 81 13.89 1.23 2.27
CA CYS A 81 13.08 0.85 1.12
C CYS A 81 11.83 1.74 0.99
N ASP A 82 11.14 2.04 2.10
CA ASP A 82 9.97 2.94 2.10
C ASP A 82 10.36 4.34 1.60
N VAL A 83 11.44 4.89 2.12
CA VAL A 83 11.94 6.20 1.66
C VAL A 83 12.33 6.16 0.19
N ALA A 84 13.07 5.14 -0.23
CA ALA A 84 13.53 5.02 -1.61
C ALA A 84 12.37 4.95 -2.61
N ARG A 85 11.28 4.19 -2.32
CA ARG A 85 10.10 4.14 -3.22
C ARG A 85 9.44 5.49 -3.40
N TYR A 86 9.39 6.32 -2.36
CA TYR A 86 8.85 7.68 -2.48
C TYR A 86 9.76 8.57 -3.32
N LEU A 87 11.07 8.48 -3.14
CA LEU A 87 12.04 9.26 -3.91
C LEU A 87 12.05 8.86 -5.39
N LEU A 88 12.03 7.55 -5.70
CA LEU A 88 11.96 7.03 -7.06
C LEU A 88 10.70 7.54 -7.78
N LEU A 89 9.55 7.44 -7.13
CA LEU A 89 8.27 7.88 -7.69
C LEU A 89 8.21 9.40 -7.86
N TYR A 90 8.81 10.16 -6.96
CA TYR A 90 8.93 11.61 -7.12
C TYR A 90 9.85 11.99 -8.27
N HIS A 91 11.00 11.29 -8.39
CA HIS A 91 12.02 11.60 -9.38
C HIS A 91 11.59 11.19 -10.81
N TYR A 92 11.08 9.97 -10.95
CA TYR A 92 10.76 9.39 -12.25
C TYR A 92 9.27 9.30 -12.56
N GLY A 93 8.38 9.36 -11.56
CA GLY A 93 7.00 8.90 -11.72
C GLY A 93 6.93 7.39 -11.88
N GLY A 94 5.86 6.89 -12.50
CA GLY A 94 5.69 5.46 -12.76
C GLY A 94 4.97 4.72 -11.66
N THR A 95 5.16 3.41 -11.60
CA THR A 95 4.48 2.53 -10.65
C THR A 95 5.51 1.77 -9.82
N TYR A 96 5.44 1.89 -8.52
CA TYR A 96 6.17 1.04 -7.59
C TYR A 96 5.31 -0.16 -7.18
N VAL A 97 5.91 -1.33 -7.14
CA VAL A 97 5.27 -2.55 -6.64
C VAL A 97 6.25 -3.38 -5.81
N ASP A 98 5.77 -3.95 -4.70
CA ASP A 98 6.55 -4.91 -3.93
C ASP A 98 6.70 -6.23 -4.71
N LEU A 99 7.83 -6.92 -4.53
CA LEU A 99 8.14 -8.17 -5.25
C LEU A 99 7.20 -9.33 -4.89
N ASP A 100 6.50 -9.28 -3.77
CA ASP A 100 5.52 -10.28 -3.34
C ASP A 100 4.10 -10.00 -3.86
N VAL A 101 3.92 -8.95 -4.66
CA VAL A 101 2.66 -8.59 -5.32
C VAL A 101 2.68 -9.09 -6.77
N VAL A 102 1.75 -10.00 -7.10
CA VAL A 102 1.57 -10.56 -8.46
C VAL A 102 0.54 -9.74 -9.22
N SER A 103 0.87 -9.32 -10.43
CA SER A 103 -0.10 -8.69 -11.34
C SER A 103 -1.09 -9.72 -11.88
N VAL A 104 -2.39 -9.48 -11.70
CA VAL A 104 -3.47 -10.30 -12.29
C VAL A 104 -3.94 -9.68 -13.60
N ILE A 105 -3.98 -8.34 -13.67
CA ILE A 105 -4.41 -7.58 -14.85
C ILE A 105 -3.34 -6.54 -15.24
N PRO A 106 -3.34 -6.03 -16.48
CA PRO A 106 -2.44 -4.96 -16.89
C PRO A 106 -2.67 -3.65 -16.11
N LEU A 107 -1.61 -2.85 -15.93
CA LEU A 107 -1.68 -1.51 -15.32
C LEU A 107 -2.66 -0.58 -16.06
N SER A 108 -2.78 -0.71 -17.39
CA SER A 108 -3.72 0.07 -18.18
C SER A 108 -5.17 -0.09 -17.70
N VAL A 109 -5.56 -1.27 -17.25
CA VAL A 109 -6.90 -1.52 -16.69
C VAL A 109 -7.05 -0.88 -15.32
N ILE A 110 -5.99 -0.95 -14.48
CA ILE A 110 -5.97 -0.26 -13.18
C ILE A 110 -6.10 1.25 -13.38
N PHE A 111 -5.35 1.82 -14.33
CA PHE A 111 -5.41 3.25 -14.63
C PHE A 111 -6.78 3.68 -15.20
N ALA A 112 -7.39 2.86 -16.03
CA ALA A 112 -8.73 3.12 -16.56
C ALA A 112 -9.84 3.03 -15.49
N SER A 113 -9.57 2.37 -14.36
CA SER A 113 -10.52 2.29 -13.25
C SER A 113 -10.57 3.52 -12.35
N ASP A 114 -9.66 4.48 -12.56
CA ASP A 114 -9.61 5.75 -11.84
C ASP A 114 -10.55 6.79 -12.49
N PRO A 115 -11.72 7.09 -11.86
CA PRO A 115 -12.68 8.03 -12.40
C PRO A 115 -12.23 9.49 -12.24
N LEU A 116 -11.26 9.75 -11.35
CA LEU A 116 -10.80 11.09 -11.01
C LEU A 116 -9.69 11.58 -11.92
N ASN A 117 -9.09 10.66 -12.70
CA ASN A 117 -7.84 10.93 -13.42
C ASN A 117 -6.73 11.46 -12.48
N ALA A 118 -6.69 10.92 -11.28
CA ALA A 118 -5.83 11.35 -10.17
C ALA A 118 -4.35 11.28 -10.52
N GLY A 119 -3.54 12.14 -9.93
CA GLY A 119 -2.08 12.12 -10.07
C GLY A 119 -1.44 10.88 -9.44
N VAL A 120 -2.07 10.36 -8.37
CA VAL A 120 -1.58 9.22 -7.58
C VAL A 120 -2.68 8.19 -7.39
N ILE A 121 -2.37 6.92 -7.70
CA ILE A 121 -3.26 5.76 -7.46
C ILE A 121 -2.60 4.87 -6.40
N LEU A 122 -3.37 4.46 -5.39
CA LEU A 122 -2.87 3.78 -4.20
C LEU A 122 -3.61 2.49 -3.92
N ALA A 123 -2.89 1.53 -3.33
CA ALA A 123 -3.47 0.34 -2.74
C ALA A 123 -4.11 0.65 -1.38
N PRO A 124 -5.27 0.08 -1.10
CA PRO A 124 -5.88 0.15 0.23
C PRO A 124 -5.14 -0.77 1.21
N THR A 125 -5.25 -0.50 2.51
CA THR A 125 -4.84 -1.44 3.57
C THR A 125 -5.94 -1.62 4.61
N GLU A 126 -5.95 -2.75 5.26
CA GLU A 126 -6.84 -3.02 6.38
C GLU A 126 -6.15 -2.72 7.73
N PRO A 127 -6.91 -2.17 8.71
CA PRO A 127 -8.36 -1.91 8.71
C PRO A 127 -8.75 -0.62 8.00
N PHE A 128 -7.83 0.28 7.74
CA PHE A 128 -8.04 1.57 7.05
C PHE A 128 -6.71 2.17 6.61
N GLY A 129 -6.77 3.03 5.61
CA GLY A 129 -5.60 3.72 5.07
C GLY A 129 -5.13 3.15 3.74
N VAL A 130 -3.86 3.40 3.44
CA VAL A 130 -3.18 2.94 2.22
C VAL A 130 -1.87 2.26 2.57
N THR A 131 -1.46 1.32 1.73
CA THR A 131 -0.18 0.63 1.86
C THR A 131 0.80 1.09 0.77
N PRO A 132 2.10 1.20 1.08
CA PRO A 132 3.10 1.54 0.08
C PRO A 132 3.53 0.36 -0.81
N GLU A 133 2.88 -0.80 -0.75
CA GLU A 133 3.19 -1.98 -1.58
C GLU A 133 2.87 -1.79 -3.06
N PHE A 134 1.93 -0.87 -3.37
CA PHE A 134 1.58 -0.44 -4.72
C PHE A 134 1.28 1.05 -4.71
N ILE A 135 2.04 1.81 -5.47
CA ILE A 135 1.86 3.25 -5.65
C ILE A 135 2.08 3.55 -7.13
N ALA A 136 1.08 4.08 -7.82
CA ALA A 136 1.26 4.58 -9.18
C ALA A 136 1.19 6.11 -9.18
N VAL A 137 2.19 6.74 -9.78
CA VAL A 137 2.33 8.19 -9.89
C VAL A 137 2.39 8.56 -11.35
N ARG A 138 1.44 9.35 -11.79
CA ARG A 138 1.24 9.68 -13.20
C ARG A 138 2.44 10.39 -13.82
N ARG A 139 3.01 11.35 -13.09
CA ARG A 139 4.14 12.18 -13.55
C ARG A 139 5.17 12.37 -12.44
N ALA A 140 6.42 12.52 -12.82
CA ALA A 140 7.48 12.94 -11.91
C ALA A 140 7.11 14.25 -11.20
N ARG A 141 7.69 14.47 -10.03
CA ARG A 141 7.54 15.67 -9.18
C ARG A 141 6.11 15.94 -8.72
N ASP A 142 5.32 14.86 -8.56
CA ASP A 142 3.95 14.97 -8.08
C ASP A 142 3.87 15.63 -6.69
N PRO A 143 2.95 16.58 -6.47
CA PRO A 143 2.85 17.35 -5.22
C PRO A 143 2.46 16.49 -4.01
N VAL A 144 1.68 15.42 -4.17
CA VAL A 144 1.34 14.50 -3.08
C VAL A 144 2.58 13.78 -2.59
N ILE A 145 3.37 13.22 -3.51
CA ILE A 145 4.63 12.52 -3.17
C ILE A 145 5.66 13.51 -2.61
N ARG A 146 5.71 14.74 -3.12
CA ARG A 146 6.53 15.80 -2.53
C ARG A 146 6.18 16.04 -1.06
N GLY A 147 4.88 16.10 -0.73
CA GLY A 147 4.42 16.22 0.64
C GLY A 147 4.87 15.07 1.54
N VAL A 148 4.81 13.83 1.02
CA VAL A 148 5.33 12.63 1.72
C VAL A 148 6.83 12.79 2.01
N ILE A 149 7.64 13.17 1.04
CA ILE A 149 9.09 13.32 1.19
C ILE A 149 9.43 14.45 2.18
N ALA A 150 8.74 15.57 2.12
CA ALA A 150 8.98 16.72 2.99
C ALA A 150 8.81 16.39 4.49
N GLY A 151 7.95 15.43 4.82
CA GLY A 151 7.71 14.99 6.19
C GLY A 151 8.77 14.06 6.78
N LEU A 152 9.63 13.44 5.97
CA LEU A 152 10.54 12.37 6.39
C LEU A 152 11.52 12.78 7.50
N ARG A 153 12.18 13.94 7.38
CA ARG A 153 13.13 14.42 8.38
C ARG A 153 12.46 14.69 9.73
N ARG A 154 11.26 15.27 9.72
CA ARG A 154 10.48 15.49 10.95
C ARG A 154 10.08 14.16 11.58
N ALA A 155 9.60 13.20 10.80
CA ALA A 155 9.22 11.88 11.29
C ALA A 155 10.41 11.12 11.89
N ALA A 156 11.61 11.25 11.31
CA ALA A 156 12.83 10.66 11.84
C ALA A 156 13.27 11.29 13.18
N ALA A 157 13.10 12.61 13.34
CA ALA A 157 13.61 13.35 14.49
C ALA A 157 12.74 13.27 15.74
N SER A 158 11.43 12.95 15.62
CA SER A 158 10.47 13.08 16.72
C SER A 158 9.51 11.90 16.80
N PRO A 159 9.93 10.76 17.37
CA PRO A 159 9.05 9.62 17.60
C PRO A 159 8.08 9.95 18.74
N TRP A 160 6.76 9.86 18.45
CA TRP A 160 5.68 10.07 19.44
C TRP A 160 4.96 8.73 19.79
N TYR A 161 5.53 7.61 19.41
CA TYR A 161 5.00 6.27 19.56
C TYR A 161 5.97 5.38 20.36
N PRO A 162 5.53 4.24 20.90
CA PRO A 162 6.43 3.32 21.59
C PRO A 162 7.59 2.87 20.67
N PRO A 163 8.83 2.83 21.18
CA PRO A 163 10.02 2.47 20.38
C PRO A 163 10.13 0.95 20.16
N LEU A 164 9.12 0.37 19.50
CA LEU A 164 9.10 -1.03 19.09
C LEU A 164 9.44 -1.11 17.60
N PRO A 165 10.14 -2.15 17.13
CA PRO A 165 10.55 -2.31 15.73
C PRO A 165 9.40 -2.09 14.74
N TYR A 166 8.25 -2.71 14.99
CA TYR A 166 7.07 -2.57 14.14
C TYR A 166 6.51 -1.15 14.11
N THR A 167 6.39 -0.50 15.28
CA THR A 167 5.88 0.88 15.36
C THR A 167 6.86 1.87 14.73
N GLU A 168 8.17 1.65 14.89
CA GLU A 168 9.21 2.43 14.21
C GLU A 168 9.00 2.45 12.68
N VAL A 169 8.81 1.29 12.08
CA VAL A 169 8.56 1.19 10.64
C VAL A 169 7.22 1.85 10.29
N MET A 170 6.15 1.46 10.96
CA MET A 170 4.79 1.91 10.62
C MET A 170 4.62 3.43 10.66
N PHE A 171 5.20 4.10 11.67
CA PHE A 171 4.96 5.51 11.92
C PHE A 171 6.01 6.46 11.34
N ARG A 172 7.23 5.98 11.05
CA ARG A 172 8.28 6.83 10.48
C ARG A 172 8.30 6.87 8.97
N THR A 173 8.04 5.73 8.31
CA THR A 173 8.17 5.62 6.85
C THR A 173 7.07 4.80 6.20
N GLY A 174 6.50 3.86 6.94
CA GLY A 174 5.58 2.85 6.46
C GLY A 174 4.12 3.29 6.33
N PRO A 175 3.18 2.33 6.34
CA PRO A 175 1.77 2.56 6.00
C PRO A 175 1.06 3.66 6.82
N VAL A 176 1.32 3.77 8.12
CA VAL A 176 0.68 4.80 8.96
C VAL A 176 1.19 6.19 8.61
N TYR A 177 2.52 6.34 8.49
CA TYR A 177 3.14 7.57 8.02
C TYR A 177 2.58 8.00 6.67
N PHE A 178 2.61 7.11 5.70
CA PHE A 178 2.17 7.35 4.34
C PHE A 178 0.68 7.72 4.28
N SER A 179 -0.19 6.93 4.93
CA SER A 179 -1.63 7.21 5.00
C SER A 179 -1.94 8.58 5.58
N ARG A 180 -1.23 8.99 6.63
CA ARG A 180 -1.42 10.29 7.28
C ARG A 180 -1.15 11.44 6.31
N LEU A 181 -0.04 11.39 5.57
CA LEU A 181 0.34 12.48 4.67
C LEU A 181 -0.50 12.52 3.40
N VAL A 182 -0.84 11.35 2.86
CA VAL A 182 -1.73 11.26 1.69
C VAL A 182 -3.14 11.75 2.01
N ASN A 183 -3.65 11.49 3.22
CA ASN A 183 -4.99 11.93 3.63
C ASN A 183 -5.16 13.45 3.58
N CYS A 184 -4.09 14.22 3.74
CA CYS A 184 -4.14 15.68 3.59
C CYS A 184 -4.51 16.13 2.17
N HIS A 185 -4.40 15.24 1.17
CA HIS A 185 -4.65 15.53 -0.24
C HIS A 185 -5.89 14.81 -0.82
N ARG A 186 -6.65 14.05 -0.01
CA ARG A 186 -7.81 13.28 -0.48
C ARG A 186 -8.97 14.14 -1.00
N GLY A 187 -9.10 15.38 -0.54
CA GLY A 187 -10.16 16.29 -0.96
C GLY A 187 -9.91 17.05 -2.25
N GLU A 188 -8.76 16.82 -2.90
CA GLU A 188 -8.32 17.61 -4.06
C GLU A 188 -8.37 16.84 -5.39
N ASP A 189 -9.06 15.72 -5.46
CA ASP A 189 -9.12 14.78 -6.62
C ASP A 189 -7.73 14.34 -7.12
N ARG A 190 -6.71 14.45 -6.26
CA ARG A 190 -5.31 14.13 -6.60
C ARG A 190 -4.94 12.69 -6.31
N VAL A 191 -5.75 12.02 -5.47
CA VAL A 191 -5.48 10.66 -4.98
C VAL A 191 -6.68 9.78 -5.21
N PHE A 192 -6.49 8.70 -5.95
CA PHE A 192 -7.45 7.62 -6.09
C PHE A 192 -6.97 6.40 -5.28
N VAL A 193 -7.80 5.94 -4.36
CA VAL A 193 -7.55 4.69 -3.64
C VAL A 193 -8.40 3.59 -4.26
N ILE A 194 -7.75 2.55 -4.75
CA ILE A 194 -8.44 1.40 -5.36
C ILE A 194 -9.36 0.75 -4.33
N PRO A 195 -10.63 0.47 -4.64
CA PRO A 195 -11.51 -0.25 -3.73
C PRO A 195 -10.93 -1.62 -3.33
N SER A 196 -10.95 -1.97 -2.04
CA SER A 196 -10.38 -3.23 -1.53
C SER A 196 -10.94 -4.47 -2.24
N SER A 197 -12.23 -4.43 -2.61
CA SER A 197 -12.90 -5.50 -3.38
C SER A 197 -12.36 -5.69 -4.80
N LYS A 198 -11.70 -4.67 -5.34
CA LYS A 198 -11.05 -4.72 -6.66
C LYS A 198 -9.57 -5.03 -6.54
N TYR A 199 -8.88 -4.41 -5.56
CA TYR A 199 -7.45 -4.54 -5.43
C TYR A 199 -7.04 -5.99 -5.15
N TYR A 200 -7.53 -6.57 -4.04
CA TYR A 200 -7.17 -7.92 -3.64
C TYR A 200 -7.92 -8.99 -4.45
N GLY A 201 -7.16 -9.86 -5.12
CA GLY A 201 -7.67 -11.01 -5.87
C GLY A 201 -8.16 -10.70 -7.29
N VAL A 202 -8.57 -9.46 -7.60
CA VAL A 202 -9.00 -9.04 -8.95
C VAL A 202 -7.85 -8.37 -9.71
N TYR A 203 -7.23 -7.34 -9.11
CA TYR A 203 -6.14 -6.58 -9.76
C TYR A 203 -4.77 -7.19 -9.46
N VAL A 204 -4.56 -7.54 -8.20
CA VAL A 204 -3.32 -8.15 -7.75
C VAL A 204 -3.58 -9.34 -6.83
N ARG A 205 -2.57 -10.21 -6.71
CA ARG A 205 -2.53 -11.27 -5.70
C ARG A 205 -1.27 -11.11 -4.86
N HIS A 206 -1.45 -10.95 -3.57
CA HIS A 206 -0.34 -10.89 -2.64
C HIS A 206 0.16 -12.31 -2.30
N ILE A 207 1.44 -12.57 -2.51
CA ILE A 207 2.13 -13.77 -2.04
C ILE A 207 2.70 -13.41 -0.69
N THR A 208 2.24 -14.03 0.39
CA THR A 208 2.61 -13.71 1.76
C THR A 208 4.13 -13.55 1.92
N GLY A 209 4.59 -12.31 2.08
CA GLY A 209 5.98 -11.95 2.35
C GLY A 209 6.21 -11.77 3.86
N GLY A 210 5.95 -10.59 4.39
CA GLY A 210 6.05 -10.29 5.83
C GLY A 210 7.44 -10.48 6.44
N SER A 211 8.49 -10.46 5.62
CA SER A 211 9.87 -10.74 6.03
C SER A 211 10.45 -9.73 7.02
N TRP A 212 9.83 -8.56 7.14
CA TRP A 212 10.24 -7.50 8.06
C TRP A 212 9.46 -7.47 9.38
N HIS A 213 8.45 -8.33 9.53
CA HIS A 213 7.68 -8.43 10.77
C HIS A 213 8.53 -9.11 11.84
N GLU A 214 9.03 -8.32 12.77
CA GLU A 214 9.69 -8.77 13.99
C GLU A 214 8.67 -9.41 14.94
N TRP A 215 9.13 -9.84 16.12
CA TRP A 215 8.29 -10.49 17.13
C TRP A 215 7.09 -9.64 17.58
N ASP A 216 7.30 -8.33 17.71
CA ASP A 216 6.28 -7.36 18.10
C ASP A 216 5.18 -7.20 17.05
N GLY A 217 5.54 -7.12 15.76
CA GLY A 217 4.60 -7.11 14.66
C GLY A 217 3.72 -8.36 14.64
N ARG A 218 4.31 -9.53 14.92
CA ARG A 218 3.56 -10.80 15.04
C ARG A 218 2.57 -10.78 16.19
N ILE A 219 2.94 -10.23 17.35
CA ILE A 219 2.05 -10.08 18.51
C ILE A 219 0.91 -9.10 18.18
N ILE A 220 1.24 -7.92 17.64
CA ILE A 220 0.25 -6.90 17.27
C ILE A 220 -0.75 -7.46 16.25
N TRP A 221 -0.28 -8.18 15.23
CA TRP A 221 -1.12 -8.84 14.25
C TRP A 221 -2.03 -9.91 14.87
N LYS A 222 -1.49 -10.73 15.78
CA LYS A 222 -2.27 -11.74 16.50
C LYS A 222 -3.39 -11.11 17.32
N LEU A 223 -3.09 -10.05 18.07
CA LEU A 223 -4.08 -9.31 18.87
C LEU A 223 -5.16 -8.66 17.98
N TYR A 224 -4.75 -8.06 16.86
CA TYR A 224 -5.67 -7.50 15.88
C TYR A 224 -6.63 -8.55 15.32
N MET A 225 -6.10 -9.71 14.92
CA MET A 225 -6.91 -10.82 14.39
C MET A 225 -7.86 -11.41 15.44
N GLN A 226 -7.43 -11.50 16.71
CA GLN A 226 -8.29 -11.93 17.81
C GLN A 226 -9.44 -10.94 18.04
N ARG A 227 -9.14 -9.63 18.09
CA ARG A 227 -10.15 -8.58 18.21
C ARG A 227 -11.14 -8.60 17.04
N ARG A 228 -10.68 -8.84 15.82
CA ARG A 228 -11.52 -8.95 14.62
C ARG A 228 -12.46 -10.16 14.71
N ARG A 229 -11.94 -11.31 15.16
CA ARG A 229 -12.76 -12.52 15.41
C ARG A 229 -13.81 -12.28 16.47
N LEU A 230 -13.44 -11.69 17.60
CA LEU A 230 -14.36 -11.37 18.68
C LEU A 230 -15.46 -10.42 18.22
N LYS A 231 -15.14 -9.35 17.50
CA LYS A 231 -16.14 -8.44 16.92
C LYS A 231 -17.13 -9.17 16.00
N LYS A 232 -16.64 -10.07 15.13
CA LYS A 232 -17.50 -10.87 14.27
C LYS A 232 -18.42 -11.79 15.07
N GLN A 233 -17.90 -12.44 16.12
CA GLN A 233 -18.71 -13.31 17.00
C GLN A 233 -19.80 -12.52 17.73
N ILE A 234 -19.46 -11.35 18.27
CA ILE A 234 -20.45 -10.46 18.93
C ILE A 234 -21.53 -10.02 17.93
N ALA A 235 -21.15 -9.62 16.72
CA ALA A 235 -22.11 -9.23 15.69
C ALA A 235 -23.03 -10.39 15.29
N LEU A 236 -22.49 -11.59 15.10
CA LEU A 236 -23.28 -12.78 14.81
C LEU A 236 -24.26 -13.10 15.95
N PHE A 237 -23.78 -13.03 17.19
CA PHE A 237 -24.63 -13.27 18.38
C PHE A 237 -25.75 -12.23 18.47
N ALA A 238 -25.46 -10.95 18.23
CA ALA A 238 -26.48 -9.91 18.21
C ALA A 238 -27.55 -10.16 17.14
N VAL A 239 -27.14 -10.52 15.92
CA VAL A 239 -28.06 -10.83 14.81
C VAL A 239 -28.93 -12.05 15.15
N SER A 240 -28.35 -13.14 15.68
CA SER A 240 -29.09 -14.35 16.06
C SER A 240 -30.06 -14.09 17.23
N SER A 241 -29.66 -13.30 18.22
CA SER A 241 -30.50 -12.91 19.32
C SER A 241 -31.71 -12.05 18.88
N THR A 242 -31.48 -11.11 17.96
CA THR A 242 -32.54 -10.30 17.36
C THR A 242 -33.52 -11.16 16.55
N ALA A 243 -33.03 -12.07 15.74
CA ALA A 243 -33.84 -13.00 14.97
C ALA A 243 -34.68 -13.91 15.87
N PHE A 244 -34.10 -14.39 16.98
CA PHE A 244 -34.80 -15.20 17.98
C PHE A 244 -35.95 -14.41 18.67
N VAL A 245 -35.69 -13.16 19.06
CA VAL A 245 -36.73 -12.29 19.64
C VAL A 245 -37.88 -12.04 18.66
N LEU A 246 -37.55 -11.74 17.39
CA LEU A 246 -38.55 -11.55 16.33
C LEU A 246 -39.38 -12.81 16.10
N LEU A 247 -38.77 -14.01 16.15
CA LEU A 247 -39.47 -15.28 16.03
C LEU A 247 -40.44 -15.49 17.18
N ILE A 248 -40.03 -15.21 18.41
CA ILE A 248 -40.91 -15.29 19.59
C ILE A 248 -42.11 -14.35 19.45
N LEU A 249 -41.87 -13.09 19.05
CA LEU A 249 -42.94 -12.11 18.84
C LEU A 249 -43.90 -12.55 17.71
N ALA A 250 -43.40 -13.13 16.63
CA ALA A 250 -44.24 -13.67 15.57
C ALA A 250 -45.12 -14.84 16.02
N ILE A 251 -44.57 -15.74 16.84
CA ILE A 251 -45.34 -16.86 17.44
C ILE A 251 -46.42 -16.35 18.38
N ARG A 252 -46.09 -15.38 19.27
CA ARG A 252 -47.07 -14.77 20.16
C ARG A 252 -48.22 -14.07 19.41
N ASN A 253 -47.88 -13.35 18.31
CA ASN A 253 -48.92 -12.71 17.49
C ASN A 253 -49.81 -13.71 16.78
N ARG A 254 -49.29 -14.87 16.33
CA ARG A 254 -50.14 -15.94 15.77
C ARG A 254 -51.13 -16.45 16.80
N HIS A 255 -50.72 -16.68 18.05
CA HIS A 255 -51.63 -17.12 19.11
C HIS A 255 -52.69 -16.05 19.50
N SER A 256 -52.39 -14.77 19.34
CA SER A 256 -53.35 -13.68 19.53
C SER A 256 -54.42 -13.66 18.43
N LEU A 257 -54.06 -13.90 17.16
CA LEU A 257 -55.00 -13.97 16.04
C LEU A 257 -55.98 -15.14 16.15
N TYR A 258 -55.54 -16.30 16.66
CA TYR A 258 -56.42 -17.46 16.89
C TYR A 258 -57.42 -17.25 18.04
N ARG A 259 -57.16 -16.36 19.00
CA ARG A 259 -58.09 -16.00 20.07
C ARG A 259 -59.23 -15.06 19.64
N TRP A 260 -59.14 -14.43 18.49
CA TRP A 260 -60.18 -13.55 17.95
C TRP A 260 -61.07 -14.28 16.90
N LEU A 261 -60.71 -15.48 16.52
CA LEU A 261 -61.45 -16.31 15.54
C LEU A 261 -62.24 -17.43 16.17
N LEU A 262 -62.20 -17.60 17.49
CA LEU A 262 -63.04 -18.50 18.30
C LEU A 262 -63.92 -17.64 19.28
#